data_3e71facc24574ef50aa78bea7925abe2
#
_entry.id   3e71facc24574ef50aa78bea7925abe2
#
_cell.length_a   1.000
_cell.length_b   1.000
_cell.length_c   1.000
_cell.angle_alpha   90.00
_cell.angle_beta   90.00
_cell.angle_gamma   90.00
#
_symmetry.space_group_name_H-M   'P 1'
#
loop_
_entity.id
_entity.type
_entity.pdbx_description
1 polymer ?
#
loop_
_entity_poly.entity_id
_entity_poly.type
_entity_poly.pdbx_seq_one_letter_code
_entity_poly.pdbx_strand_id
1 'polypeptide(L)'
;MPRYDAIVVICDNEDDHQILLRGLDEWFSEIDAFGDGVILGAARMDAREIPLPHNVVAFGDDGDRVGSFYAGDGILQLLTDAGGRIWISYFDEASYGFAKPDGTLGVSYMPGLARWDGIGSDPWFAYSDTGNQVGWCDCYAVNVGRTLVYACPYVDFPLVEIDASGVRSITPNPITRCTGLAVSNSRFDFFDHYRQNDAPVWSIRKGLREGGVVTETGREILTLPGSRSPTGWARGKIGRDGTLWLHEDGNPRQWYRYEIDS
;
A
#
# COMPACT_ATOMS: atom_id res chain seq x y z
N MET A 1 -18.95 -13.47 -10.13
CA MET A 1 -18.71 -12.42 -11.15
C MET A 1 -18.46 -13.05 -12.50
N PRO A 2 -18.84 -12.47 -13.66
CA PRO A 2 -18.45 -13.02 -14.97
C PRO A 2 -16.92 -12.88 -15.14
N ARG A 3 -16.30 -13.90 -15.72
CA ARG A 3 -14.87 -13.85 -16.05
C ARG A 3 -14.58 -12.81 -17.12
N TYR A 4 -13.45 -12.15 -17.01
CA TYR A 4 -13.01 -11.14 -17.98
C TYR A 4 -11.50 -11.29 -18.27
N ASP A 5 -11.05 -10.67 -19.34
CA ASP A 5 -9.65 -10.55 -19.69
C ASP A 5 -9.19 -9.12 -19.47
N ALA A 6 -7.92 -8.93 -19.12
CA ALA A 6 -7.29 -7.62 -18.94
C ALA A 6 -5.94 -7.55 -19.62
N ILE A 7 -5.53 -6.36 -20.01
CA ILE A 7 -4.16 -6.08 -20.49
C ILE A 7 -3.50 -5.20 -19.45
N VAL A 8 -2.37 -5.65 -18.92
CA VAL A 8 -1.46 -4.83 -18.13
C VAL A 8 -0.38 -4.28 -19.04
N VAL A 9 -0.14 -2.98 -18.94
CA VAL A 9 0.93 -2.31 -19.69
C VAL A 9 2.00 -1.88 -18.69
N ILE A 10 3.19 -2.41 -18.85
CA ILE A 10 4.37 -2.00 -18.08
C ILE A 10 5.11 -0.99 -18.95
N CYS A 11 5.10 0.28 -18.52
CA CYS A 11 5.81 1.35 -19.22
C CYS A 11 7.22 1.47 -18.63
N ASP A 12 8.21 1.09 -19.40
CA ASP A 12 9.61 1.44 -19.15
C ASP A 12 10.01 2.60 -20.07
N ASN A 13 11.08 3.30 -19.76
CA ASN A 13 11.48 4.54 -20.47
C ASN A 13 11.71 4.35 -21.97
N GLU A 14 11.87 3.13 -22.47
CA GLU A 14 12.21 2.85 -23.86
C GLU A 14 11.18 1.98 -24.60
N ASP A 15 10.49 1.07 -23.90
CA ASP A 15 9.52 0.16 -24.53
C ASP A 15 8.35 -0.17 -23.60
N ASP A 16 7.13 -0.17 -24.15
CA ASP A 16 5.93 -0.63 -23.45
C ASP A 16 5.81 -2.15 -23.62
N HIS A 17 5.78 -2.88 -22.50
CA HIS A 17 5.51 -4.31 -22.46
C HIS A 17 4.06 -4.57 -22.08
N GLN A 18 3.38 -5.46 -22.82
CA GLN A 18 1.98 -5.79 -22.58
C GLN A 18 1.83 -7.24 -22.14
N ILE A 19 1.15 -7.46 -21.03
CA ILE A 19 0.81 -8.77 -20.51
C ILE A 19 -0.71 -8.97 -20.62
N LEU A 20 -1.13 -9.98 -21.36
CA LEU A 20 -2.54 -10.33 -21.49
C LEU A 20 -2.94 -11.33 -20.39
N LEU A 21 -3.71 -10.89 -19.42
CA LEU A 21 -4.27 -11.71 -18.35
C LEU A 21 -5.64 -12.24 -18.77
N ARG A 22 -5.85 -13.56 -18.67
CA ARG A 22 -7.09 -14.22 -19.10
C ARG A 22 -7.88 -14.81 -17.96
N GLY A 23 -9.21 -14.74 -18.08
CA GLY A 23 -10.14 -15.45 -17.23
C GLY A 23 -10.12 -14.99 -15.78
N LEU A 24 -9.86 -13.70 -15.54
CA LEU A 24 -9.96 -13.11 -14.21
C LEU A 24 -11.37 -13.23 -13.68
N ASP A 25 -11.53 -13.68 -12.46
CA ASP A 25 -12.79 -14.00 -11.81
C ASP A 25 -13.09 -13.16 -10.57
N GLU A 26 -12.16 -12.25 -10.21
CA GLU A 26 -12.31 -11.32 -9.11
C GLU A 26 -12.12 -9.86 -9.58
N TRP A 27 -12.62 -8.90 -8.80
CA TRP A 27 -12.37 -7.49 -9.03
C TRP A 27 -11.06 -7.08 -8.36
N PHE A 28 -9.97 -7.12 -9.10
CA PHE A 28 -8.66 -6.69 -8.62
C PHE A 28 -8.56 -5.17 -8.66
N SER A 29 -8.31 -4.56 -7.50
CA SER A 29 -8.13 -3.12 -7.33
C SER A 29 -6.67 -2.71 -7.15
N GLU A 30 -5.82 -3.66 -6.73
CA GLU A 30 -4.40 -3.43 -6.47
C GLU A 30 -3.56 -4.20 -7.48
N ILE A 31 -2.46 -3.58 -7.90
CA ILE A 31 -1.50 -4.16 -8.84
C ILE A 31 -0.10 -3.65 -8.52
N ASP A 32 0.88 -4.54 -8.64
CA ASP A 32 2.30 -4.18 -8.62
C ASP A 32 3.11 -5.10 -9.53
N ALA A 33 4.36 -4.72 -9.84
CA ALA A 33 5.30 -5.59 -10.52
C ALA A 33 5.71 -6.76 -9.62
N PHE A 34 5.91 -7.95 -10.17
CA PHE A 34 6.34 -9.12 -9.42
C PHE A 34 7.20 -10.03 -10.29
N GLY A 35 8.50 -10.10 -9.99
CA GLY A 35 9.46 -10.73 -10.90
C GLY A 35 9.45 -10.04 -12.26
N ASP A 36 9.33 -10.84 -13.33
CA ASP A 36 9.20 -10.34 -14.70
C ASP A 36 7.73 -10.08 -15.10
N GLY A 37 6.78 -10.33 -14.20
CA GLY A 37 5.34 -10.20 -14.42
C GLY A 37 4.69 -9.25 -13.42
N VAL A 38 3.46 -9.60 -13.01
CA VAL A 38 2.64 -8.76 -12.13
C VAL A 38 1.93 -9.57 -11.06
N ILE A 39 1.58 -8.89 -9.97
CA ILE A 39 0.73 -9.41 -8.91
C ILE A 39 -0.50 -8.54 -8.74
N LEU A 40 -1.65 -9.15 -8.61
CA LEU A 40 -2.95 -8.49 -8.43
C LEU A 40 -3.53 -8.81 -7.06
N GLY A 41 -4.19 -7.83 -6.45
CA GLY A 41 -4.92 -7.98 -5.19
C GLY A 41 -6.37 -7.52 -5.31
N ALA A 42 -7.32 -8.33 -4.83
CA ALA A 42 -8.70 -7.92 -4.66
C ALA A 42 -8.90 -7.42 -3.23
N ALA A 43 -9.34 -6.15 -3.11
CA ALA A 43 -9.44 -5.48 -1.80
C ALA A 43 -10.52 -6.10 -0.90
N ARG A 44 -11.57 -6.65 -1.48
CA ARG A 44 -12.72 -7.19 -0.72
C ARG A 44 -12.91 -8.67 -0.99
N MET A 45 -13.17 -9.40 0.09
CA MET A 45 -13.41 -10.84 0.06
C MET A 45 -14.55 -11.24 0.98
N ASP A 46 -15.32 -12.23 0.59
CA ASP A 46 -16.29 -12.85 1.49
C ASP A 46 -15.63 -14.03 2.24
N ALA A 47 -15.17 -13.76 3.46
CA ALA A 47 -14.54 -14.76 4.32
C ALA A 47 -15.49 -15.92 4.74
N ARG A 48 -16.76 -15.88 4.34
CA ARG A 48 -17.73 -16.97 4.58
C ARG A 48 -17.68 -18.06 3.51
N GLU A 49 -17.02 -17.81 2.39
CA GLU A 49 -16.83 -18.82 1.36
C GLU A 49 -15.88 -19.91 1.80
N ILE A 50 -16.19 -21.18 1.52
CA ILE A 50 -15.35 -22.34 1.82
C ILE A 50 -15.20 -23.18 0.54
N PRO A 51 -13.96 -23.44 0.05
CA PRO A 51 -12.68 -22.95 0.59
C PRO A 51 -12.55 -21.43 0.46
N LEU A 52 -11.73 -20.80 1.31
CA LEU A 52 -11.45 -19.37 1.22
C LEU A 52 -10.90 -19.05 -0.18
N PRO A 53 -11.49 -18.09 -0.88
CA PRO A 53 -11.05 -17.74 -2.21
C PRO A 53 -9.68 -17.03 -2.16
N HIS A 54 -8.83 -17.28 -3.15
CA HIS A 54 -7.55 -16.62 -3.26
C HIS A 54 -7.73 -15.23 -3.89
N ASN A 55 -7.48 -14.19 -3.12
CA ASN A 55 -7.65 -12.79 -3.56
C ASN A 55 -6.35 -12.10 -3.95
N VAL A 56 -5.23 -12.80 -3.88
CA VAL A 56 -3.96 -12.37 -4.45
C VAL A 56 -3.51 -13.40 -5.47
N VAL A 57 -3.21 -12.92 -6.68
CA VAL A 57 -2.84 -13.75 -7.83
C VAL A 57 -1.64 -13.14 -8.55
N ALA A 58 -0.62 -13.95 -8.80
CA ALA A 58 0.56 -13.54 -9.56
C ALA A 58 0.56 -14.18 -10.95
N PHE A 59 1.04 -13.41 -11.94
CA PHE A 59 1.15 -13.80 -13.34
C PHE A 59 2.58 -13.54 -13.82
N GLY A 60 3.08 -14.43 -14.68
CA GLY A 60 4.33 -14.24 -15.41
C GLY A 60 4.19 -13.22 -16.54
N ASP A 61 5.30 -12.91 -17.19
CA ASP A 61 5.39 -12.03 -18.36
C ASP A 61 4.62 -12.56 -19.59
N ASP A 62 4.40 -13.88 -19.66
CA ASP A 62 3.56 -14.56 -20.66
C ASP A 62 2.04 -14.47 -20.37
N GLY A 63 1.67 -13.94 -19.20
CA GLY A 63 0.30 -13.86 -18.72
C GLY A 63 -0.24 -15.14 -18.10
N ASP A 64 0.61 -16.14 -17.91
CA ASP A 64 0.23 -17.36 -17.21
C ASP A 64 0.26 -17.16 -15.69
N ARG A 65 -0.73 -17.77 -15.00
CA ARG A 65 -0.83 -17.71 -13.55
C ARG A 65 0.29 -18.51 -12.89
N VAL A 66 1.19 -17.83 -12.18
CA VAL A 66 2.30 -18.47 -11.45
C VAL A 66 1.95 -18.88 -10.03
N GLY A 67 0.90 -18.29 -9.45
CA GLY A 67 0.41 -18.69 -8.13
C GLY A 67 -0.64 -17.76 -7.58
N SER A 68 -1.20 -18.14 -6.42
CA SER A 68 -2.19 -17.33 -5.72
C SER A 68 -2.32 -17.76 -4.27
N PHE A 69 -2.82 -16.86 -3.43
CA PHE A 69 -3.08 -17.14 -2.02
C PHE A 69 -4.20 -16.26 -1.46
N TYR A 70 -4.70 -16.65 -0.30
CA TYR A 70 -5.62 -15.85 0.48
C TYR A 70 -4.85 -14.86 1.35
N ALA A 71 -5.08 -13.57 1.17
CA ALA A 71 -4.42 -12.51 1.92
C ALA A 71 -5.33 -11.78 2.93
N GLY A 72 -6.56 -12.25 3.11
CA GLY A 72 -7.55 -11.60 3.98
C GLY A 72 -8.41 -10.57 3.25
N ASP A 73 -9.45 -10.09 3.94
CA ASP A 73 -10.32 -9.00 3.47
C ASP A 73 -9.69 -7.64 3.83
N GLY A 74 -10.11 -6.58 3.16
CA GLY A 74 -9.73 -5.21 3.49
C GLY A 74 -8.34 -4.80 3.03
N ILE A 75 -7.83 -5.33 1.91
CA ILE A 75 -6.57 -4.89 1.31
C ILE A 75 -6.69 -3.43 0.87
N LEU A 76 -5.81 -2.58 1.38
CA LEU A 76 -5.73 -1.17 1.01
C LEU A 76 -4.63 -0.89 -0.03
N GLN A 77 -3.47 -1.54 0.13
CA GLN A 77 -2.36 -1.48 -0.81
C GLN A 77 -1.68 -2.84 -0.90
N LEU A 78 -1.23 -3.19 -2.08
CA LEU A 78 -0.38 -4.35 -2.34
C LEU A 78 0.87 -3.84 -3.04
N LEU A 79 2.04 -4.04 -2.44
CA LEU A 79 3.33 -3.59 -2.94
C LEU A 79 4.34 -4.72 -2.82
N THR A 80 5.30 -4.76 -3.73
CA THR A 80 6.41 -5.71 -3.69
C THR A 80 7.73 -4.99 -3.42
N ASP A 81 8.69 -5.65 -2.82
CA ASP A 81 10.05 -5.10 -2.69
C ASP A 81 11.02 -5.76 -3.69
N ALA A 82 12.23 -5.23 -3.77
CA ALA A 82 13.27 -5.74 -4.67
C ALA A 82 13.70 -7.19 -4.35
N GLY A 83 13.37 -7.71 -3.20
CA GLY A 83 13.60 -9.11 -2.81
C GLY A 83 12.45 -10.04 -3.19
N GLY A 84 11.41 -9.54 -3.83
CA GLY A 84 10.22 -10.30 -4.19
C GLY A 84 9.26 -10.58 -3.03
N ARG A 85 9.41 -9.87 -1.91
CA ARG A 85 8.46 -9.96 -0.81
C ARG A 85 7.22 -9.14 -1.14
N ILE A 86 6.07 -9.63 -0.70
CA ILE A 86 4.76 -9.01 -0.94
C ILE A 86 4.33 -8.34 0.35
N TRP A 87 4.10 -7.04 0.30
CA TRP A 87 3.66 -6.21 1.42
C TRP A 87 2.21 -5.81 1.20
N ILE A 88 1.37 -6.04 2.18
CA ILE A 88 -0.06 -5.72 2.10
C ILE A 88 -0.43 -4.89 3.33
N SER A 89 -0.94 -3.68 3.06
CA SER A 89 -1.58 -2.87 4.09
C SER A 89 -3.09 -3.05 4.04
N TYR A 90 -3.74 -2.84 5.19
CA TYR A 90 -5.16 -3.10 5.37
C TYR A 90 -5.88 -1.89 5.95
N PHE A 91 -7.18 -1.83 5.71
CA PHE A 91 -8.11 -0.94 6.38
C PHE A 91 -8.97 -1.72 7.40
N ASP A 92 -9.76 -1.02 8.22
CA ASP A 92 -10.38 -1.54 9.45
C ASP A 92 -11.24 -2.81 9.25
N GLU A 93 -11.87 -3.00 8.10
CA GLU A 93 -12.64 -4.22 7.84
C GLU A 93 -11.80 -5.50 7.91
N ALA A 94 -10.51 -5.43 7.66
CA ALA A 94 -9.62 -6.58 7.80
C ALA A 94 -9.61 -7.16 9.22
N SER A 95 -9.75 -6.30 10.23
CA SER A 95 -9.81 -6.72 11.63
C SER A 95 -11.05 -7.55 11.95
N TYR A 96 -12.09 -7.46 11.14
CA TYR A 96 -13.35 -8.19 11.29
C TYR A 96 -13.48 -9.37 10.33
N GLY A 97 -12.82 -9.31 9.17
CA GLY A 97 -12.96 -10.25 8.06
C GLY A 97 -11.81 -11.25 7.90
N PHE A 98 -10.72 -11.12 8.66
CA PHE A 98 -9.58 -12.02 8.51
C PHE A 98 -9.85 -13.39 9.14
N ALA A 99 -10.06 -14.40 8.31
CA ALA A 99 -10.18 -15.78 8.79
C ALA A 99 -8.80 -16.32 9.21
N LYS A 100 -8.75 -16.93 10.40
CA LYS A 100 -7.59 -17.73 10.80
C LYS A 100 -7.46 -18.97 9.92
N PRO A 101 -6.28 -19.64 9.88
CA PRO A 101 -6.09 -20.89 9.13
C PRO A 101 -7.09 -22.00 9.48
N ASP A 102 -7.67 -21.97 10.69
CA ASP A 102 -8.71 -22.91 11.14
C ASP A 102 -10.14 -22.49 10.71
N GLY A 103 -10.28 -21.40 9.94
CA GLY A 103 -11.56 -20.85 9.49
C GLY A 103 -12.30 -20.04 10.55
N THR A 104 -11.74 -19.83 11.73
CA THR A 104 -12.37 -18.97 12.74
C THR A 104 -12.06 -17.50 12.48
N LEU A 105 -13.08 -16.64 12.60
CA LEU A 105 -12.88 -15.20 12.56
C LEU A 105 -12.26 -14.72 13.86
N GLY A 106 -11.12 -14.05 13.79
CA GLY A 106 -10.42 -13.59 14.98
C GLY A 106 -10.60 -12.10 15.21
N VAL A 107 -11.45 -11.73 16.16
CA VAL A 107 -11.65 -10.34 16.60
C VAL A 107 -10.37 -9.69 17.18
N SER A 108 -9.37 -10.50 17.53
CA SER A 108 -8.08 -10.04 18.08
C SER A 108 -6.97 -9.88 17.03
N TYR A 109 -7.30 -9.98 15.77
CA TYR A 109 -6.33 -9.96 14.70
C TYR A 109 -6.36 -8.60 14.01
N MET A 110 -5.34 -7.78 14.25
CA MET A 110 -5.17 -6.50 13.60
C MET A 110 -4.06 -6.65 12.56
N PRO A 111 -4.38 -6.98 11.32
CA PRO A 111 -3.34 -7.19 10.32
C PRO A 111 -2.57 -5.90 10.03
N GLY A 112 -3.25 -4.75 9.93
CA GLY A 112 -2.70 -3.45 9.61
C GLY A 112 -1.66 -3.46 8.50
N LEU A 113 -0.55 -4.18 8.73
CA LEU A 113 0.50 -4.44 7.74
C LEU A 113 0.99 -5.89 7.87
N ALA A 114 1.01 -6.60 6.74
CA ALA A 114 1.55 -7.94 6.63
C ALA A 114 2.58 -8.07 5.51
N ARG A 115 3.44 -9.10 5.60
CA ARG A 115 4.42 -9.43 4.59
C ARG A 115 4.42 -10.94 4.32
N TRP A 116 4.48 -11.30 3.05
CA TRP A 116 4.74 -12.66 2.57
C TRP A 116 6.13 -12.71 1.95
N ASP A 117 6.94 -13.67 2.31
CA ASP A 117 8.29 -13.88 1.74
C ASP A 117 8.23 -14.57 0.34
N GLY A 118 7.05 -14.88 -0.13
CA GLY A 118 6.75 -15.45 -1.45
C GLY A 118 5.28 -15.83 -1.55
N ILE A 119 4.85 -16.25 -2.74
CA ILE A 119 3.45 -16.63 -3.02
C ILE A 119 3.05 -17.80 -2.12
N GLY A 120 2.02 -17.58 -1.28
CA GLY A 120 1.46 -18.62 -0.40
C GLY A 120 2.34 -19.02 0.77
N SER A 121 3.42 -18.29 1.07
CA SER A 121 4.17 -18.47 2.32
C SER A 121 3.32 -18.01 3.52
N ASP A 122 3.73 -18.42 4.73
CA ASP A 122 3.09 -17.92 5.93
C ASP A 122 3.35 -16.41 6.09
N PRO A 123 2.34 -15.60 6.41
CA PRO A 123 2.51 -14.17 6.58
C PRO A 123 3.21 -13.82 7.90
N TRP A 124 4.11 -12.85 7.84
CA TRP A 124 4.54 -12.09 9.00
C TRP A 124 3.62 -10.88 9.17
N PHE A 125 3.30 -10.53 10.41
CA PHE A 125 2.47 -9.37 10.75
C PHE A 125 3.25 -8.39 11.63
N ALA A 126 3.17 -7.10 11.32
CA ALA A 126 3.84 -6.06 12.10
C ALA A 126 3.35 -6.02 13.57
N TYR A 127 2.10 -6.38 13.82
CA TYR A 127 1.57 -6.55 15.18
C TYR A 127 2.33 -7.59 16.01
N SER A 128 2.87 -8.64 15.39
CA SER A 128 3.61 -9.68 16.12
C SER A 128 4.86 -9.15 16.80
N ASP A 129 5.50 -8.12 16.24
CA ASP A 129 6.70 -7.52 16.81
C ASP A 129 6.37 -6.38 17.79
N THR A 130 5.29 -5.65 17.56
CA THR A 130 4.96 -4.45 18.31
C THR A 130 3.94 -4.67 19.42
N GLY A 131 3.12 -5.72 19.31
CA GLY A 131 1.99 -5.94 20.22
C GLY A 131 1.10 -4.70 20.32
N ASN A 132 0.74 -4.34 21.54
CA ASN A 132 -0.11 -3.17 21.83
C ASN A 132 0.64 -1.83 21.85
N GLN A 133 1.94 -1.78 21.50
CA GLN A 133 2.68 -0.53 21.42
C GLN A 133 2.26 0.33 20.22
N VAL A 134 1.72 -0.32 19.19
CA VAL A 134 1.24 0.32 17.97
C VAL A 134 -0.16 -0.18 17.67
N GLY A 135 -1.09 0.73 17.41
CA GLY A 135 -2.41 0.40 16.89
C GLY A 135 -2.30 0.07 15.39
N TRP A 136 -2.69 -1.15 15.01
CA TRP A 136 -2.69 -1.62 13.63
C TRP A 136 -4.11 -1.82 13.09
N CYS A 137 -5.05 -0.94 13.48
CA CYS A 137 -6.42 -1.01 12.99
C CYS A 137 -6.49 -0.79 11.47
N ASP A 138 -5.80 0.26 11.04
CA ASP A 138 -5.62 0.63 9.63
C ASP A 138 -4.15 0.94 9.35
N CYS A 139 -3.71 0.79 8.10
CA CYS A 139 -2.40 1.27 7.67
C CYS A 139 -2.52 1.99 6.31
N TYR A 140 -2.89 3.28 6.35
CA TYR A 140 -3.17 4.07 5.15
C TYR A 140 -1.92 4.53 4.40
N ALA A 141 -0.78 4.64 5.07
CA ALA A 141 0.46 5.14 4.48
C ALA A 141 1.58 4.12 4.64
N VAL A 142 2.02 3.57 3.52
CA VAL A 142 3.16 2.65 3.43
C VAL A 142 4.10 3.15 2.35
N ASN A 143 5.40 3.05 2.62
CA ASN A 143 6.46 3.25 1.65
C ASN A 143 7.33 1.99 1.62
N VAL A 144 7.36 1.31 0.50
CA VAL A 144 8.19 0.12 0.30
C VAL A 144 9.43 0.53 -0.50
N GLY A 145 10.50 0.86 0.22
CA GLY A 145 11.79 1.21 -0.37
C GLY A 145 12.65 -0.02 -0.70
N ARG A 146 13.85 0.23 -1.22
CA ARG A 146 14.78 -0.84 -1.62
C ARG A 146 15.26 -1.71 -0.46
N THR A 147 15.41 -1.15 0.73
CA THR A 147 15.98 -1.84 1.90
C THR A 147 15.12 -1.77 3.13
N LEU A 148 14.27 -0.76 3.22
CA LEU A 148 13.43 -0.48 4.37
C LEU A 148 11.99 -0.24 3.91
N VAL A 149 11.07 -0.62 4.76
CA VAL A 149 9.65 -0.30 4.63
C VAL A 149 9.28 0.62 5.78
N TYR A 150 8.53 1.65 5.47
CA TYR A 150 7.99 2.59 6.46
C TYR A 150 6.47 2.55 6.43
N ALA A 151 5.86 2.61 7.60
CA ALA A 151 4.42 2.61 7.77
C ALA A 151 3.99 3.66 8.80
N CYS A 152 2.81 4.24 8.57
CA CYS A 152 2.14 5.10 9.55
C CYS A 152 0.74 4.55 9.83
N PRO A 153 0.61 3.58 10.74
CA PRO A 153 -0.67 2.97 11.06
C PRO A 153 -1.55 3.91 11.89
N TYR A 154 -2.85 3.75 11.75
CA TYR A 154 -3.85 4.26 12.65
C TYR A 154 -4.04 3.24 13.81
N VAL A 155 -3.95 3.58 15.06
CA VAL A 155 -4.13 4.84 15.76
C VAL A 155 -2.77 5.54 16.00
N ASP A 156 -2.80 6.85 16.30
CA ASP A 156 -1.67 7.70 16.70
C ASP A 156 -0.61 7.98 15.62
N PHE A 157 -0.65 7.29 14.48
CA PHE A 157 0.23 7.50 13.32
C PHE A 157 1.73 7.49 13.65
N PRO A 158 2.25 6.58 14.48
CA PRO A 158 3.68 6.49 14.67
C PRO A 158 4.37 6.18 13.35
N LEU A 159 5.59 6.65 13.17
CA LEU A 159 6.42 6.22 12.06
C LEU A 159 7.11 4.90 12.44
N VAL A 160 6.73 3.82 11.78
CA VAL A 160 7.30 2.48 12.00
C VAL A 160 8.29 2.17 10.88
N GLU A 161 9.54 1.85 11.24
CA GLU A 161 10.59 1.41 10.32
C GLU A 161 10.74 -0.12 10.40
N ILE A 162 10.77 -0.78 9.25
CA ILE A 162 10.73 -2.23 9.12
C ILE A 162 11.78 -2.67 8.12
N ASP A 163 12.47 -3.78 8.40
CA ASP A 163 13.35 -4.45 7.45
C ASP A 163 12.97 -5.92 7.24
N ALA A 164 13.86 -6.68 6.63
CA ALA A 164 13.65 -8.10 6.40
C ALA A 164 13.50 -8.93 7.69
N SER A 165 14.05 -8.46 8.81
CA SER A 165 13.98 -9.15 10.11
C SER A 165 12.75 -8.80 10.93
N GLY A 166 12.04 -7.70 10.60
CA GLY A 166 10.87 -7.22 11.31
C GLY A 166 10.93 -5.74 11.65
N VAL A 167 10.20 -5.33 12.69
CA VAL A 167 10.15 -3.92 13.12
C VAL A 167 11.46 -3.51 13.79
N ARG A 168 12.10 -2.47 13.25
CA ARG A 168 13.37 -1.91 13.75
C ARG A 168 13.18 -0.79 14.76
N SER A 169 12.25 0.10 14.45
CA SER A 169 11.99 1.24 15.32
C SER A 169 10.56 1.74 15.20
N ILE A 170 10.07 2.31 16.29
CA ILE A 170 8.80 3.00 16.38
C ILE A 170 9.12 4.43 16.83
N THR A 171 8.87 5.40 15.96
CA THR A 171 9.20 6.81 16.20
C THR A 171 7.92 7.60 16.41
N PRO A 172 7.77 8.33 17.53
CA PRO A 172 6.66 9.26 17.72
C PRO A 172 6.56 10.26 16.59
N ASN A 173 5.36 10.44 16.04
CA ASN A 173 5.11 11.29 14.90
C ASN A 173 3.87 12.16 15.14
N PRO A 174 4.01 13.52 15.17
CA PRO A 174 2.88 14.42 15.36
C PRO A 174 2.05 14.61 14.08
N ILE A 175 2.54 14.11 12.93
CA ILE A 175 1.87 14.25 11.64
C ILE A 175 0.83 13.15 11.51
N THR A 176 -0.41 13.49 11.76
CA THR A 176 -1.56 12.57 11.71
C THR A 176 -2.27 12.63 10.36
N ARG A 177 -3.16 11.63 10.10
CA ARG A 177 -4.06 11.58 8.92
C ARG A 177 -3.33 11.44 7.58
N CYS A 178 -2.08 10.98 7.59
CA CYS A 178 -1.38 10.71 6.33
C CYS A 178 -1.96 9.48 5.62
N THR A 179 -2.04 9.56 4.30
CA THR A 179 -2.54 8.49 3.44
C THR A 179 -1.54 8.08 2.35
N GLY A 180 -0.35 8.67 2.37
CA GLY A 180 0.78 8.33 1.51
C GLY A 180 2.07 8.84 2.14
N LEU A 181 3.20 8.25 1.78
CA LEU A 181 4.50 8.51 2.40
C LEU A 181 5.61 8.43 1.35
N ALA A 182 6.45 9.48 1.27
CA ALA A 182 7.74 9.46 0.60
C ALA A 182 8.86 9.59 1.64
N VAL A 183 9.99 8.88 1.43
CA VAL A 183 11.06 8.79 2.43
C VAL A 183 12.43 8.99 1.77
N SER A 184 13.21 9.92 2.28
CA SER A 184 14.61 10.13 1.87
C SER A 184 15.49 10.38 3.10
N ASN A 185 16.28 9.38 3.48
CA ASN A 185 17.12 9.40 4.67
C ASN A 185 16.32 9.70 5.96
N SER A 186 16.52 10.87 6.58
CA SER A 186 15.78 11.33 7.76
C SER A 186 14.59 12.22 7.45
N ARG A 187 14.30 12.48 6.16
CA ARG A 187 13.19 13.30 5.70
C ARG A 187 12.01 12.41 5.32
N PHE A 188 10.82 12.84 5.68
CA PHE A 188 9.57 12.13 5.48
C PHE A 188 8.53 13.12 4.99
N ASP A 189 7.96 12.87 3.83
CA ASP A 189 6.89 13.68 3.28
C ASP A 189 5.59 12.89 3.34
N PHE A 190 4.69 13.38 4.19
CA PHE A 190 3.41 12.75 4.51
C PHE A 190 2.32 13.38 3.65
N PHE A 191 1.74 12.60 2.79
CA PHE A 191 0.64 13.02 1.95
C PHE A 191 -0.69 12.91 2.67
N ASP A 192 -1.50 13.95 2.55
CA ASP A 192 -2.89 13.99 3.01
C ASP A 192 -3.78 14.64 1.94
N HIS A 193 -5.04 14.25 1.91
CA HIS A 193 -6.04 14.90 1.10
C HIS A 193 -7.31 15.17 1.92
N TYR A 194 -7.91 16.32 1.71
CA TYR A 194 -9.10 16.75 2.44
C TYR A 194 -9.97 17.68 1.56
N ARG A 195 -11.13 18.06 2.07
CA ARG A 195 -11.95 19.10 1.43
C ARG A 195 -11.79 20.42 2.13
N GLN A 196 -11.67 21.47 1.34
CA GLN A 196 -11.72 22.84 1.79
C GLN A 196 -12.70 23.61 0.89
N ASN A 197 -13.77 24.15 1.47
CA ASN A 197 -14.85 24.81 0.72
C ASN A 197 -15.40 23.94 -0.42
N ASP A 198 -15.67 22.65 -0.11
CA ASP A 198 -16.12 21.62 -1.04
C ASP A 198 -15.14 21.24 -2.17
N ALA A 199 -13.99 21.88 -2.25
CA ALA A 199 -12.94 21.53 -3.19
C ALA A 199 -11.94 20.52 -2.59
N PRO A 200 -11.46 19.51 -3.36
CA PRO A 200 -10.40 18.62 -2.92
C PRO A 200 -9.07 19.38 -2.83
N VAL A 201 -8.35 19.15 -1.76
CA VAL A 201 -7.01 19.70 -1.53
C VAL A 201 -6.06 18.55 -1.29
N TRP A 202 -4.96 18.52 -2.01
CA TRP A 202 -3.84 17.61 -1.79
C TRP A 202 -2.72 18.37 -1.09
N SER A 203 -2.15 17.81 -0.06
CA SER A 203 -1.09 18.46 0.70
C SER A 203 0.00 17.49 1.11
N ILE A 204 1.22 18.03 1.22
CA ILE A 204 2.37 17.37 1.82
C ILE A 204 2.68 18.06 3.15
N ARG A 205 2.88 17.28 4.18
CA ARG A 205 3.45 17.74 5.44
C ARG A 205 4.87 17.19 5.54
N LYS A 206 5.85 18.09 5.61
CA LYS A 206 7.27 17.75 5.61
C LYS A 206 7.73 17.44 7.03
N GLY A 207 8.34 16.28 7.23
CA GLY A 207 8.85 15.82 8.51
C GLY A 207 10.34 15.56 8.47
N LEU A 208 11.01 15.81 9.58
CA LEU A 208 12.41 15.49 9.80
C LEU A 208 12.53 14.62 11.05
N ARG A 209 13.19 13.46 10.95
CA ARG A 209 13.46 12.60 12.10
C ARG A 209 14.82 12.95 12.71
N GLU A 210 14.80 13.53 13.90
CA GLU A 210 15.96 13.86 14.71
C GLU A 210 15.71 13.52 16.17
N GLY A 211 16.71 13.03 16.88
CA GLY A 211 16.62 12.74 18.31
C GLY A 211 15.56 11.70 18.70
N GLY A 212 15.16 10.81 17.74
CA GLY A 212 14.18 9.76 17.99
C GLY A 212 12.72 10.21 17.90
N VAL A 213 12.45 11.37 17.33
CA VAL A 213 11.10 11.90 17.09
C VAL A 213 11.00 12.50 15.69
N VAL A 214 9.84 12.45 15.07
CA VAL A 214 9.53 13.22 13.86
C VAL A 214 9.08 14.63 14.26
N THR A 215 9.68 15.64 13.62
CA THR A 215 9.27 17.04 13.78
C THR A 215 8.71 17.54 12.45
N GLU A 216 7.53 18.15 12.45
CA GLU A 216 6.98 18.80 11.26
C GLU A 216 7.79 20.07 10.95
N THR A 217 8.35 20.15 9.75
CA THR A 217 9.20 21.26 9.30
C THR A 217 8.50 22.17 8.31
N GLY A 218 7.38 21.74 7.74
CA GLY A 218 6.63 22.53 6.78
C GLY A 218 5.41 21.84 6.24
N ARG A 219 4.62 22.62 5.49
CA ARG A 219 3.46 22.12 4.76
C ARG A 219 3.36 22.79 3.39
N GLU A 220 2.99 21.99 2.41
CA GLU A 220 2.81 22.42 1.03
C GLU A 220 1.45 21.95 0.50
N ILE A 221 0.78 22.79 -0.25
CA ILE A 221 -0.42 22.40 -1.02
C ILE A 221 0.07 22.03 -2.42
N LEU A 222 -0.26 20.81 -2.84
CA LEU A 222 0.14 20.33 -4.15
C LEU A 222 -0.76 20.93 -5.23
N THR A 223 -0.12 21.39 -6.28
CA THR A 223 -0.76 21.72 -7.55
C THR A 223 -0.32 20.71 -8.60
N LEU A 224 -1.23 20.33 -9.47
CA LEU A 224 -0.94 19.45 -10.60
C LEU A 224 -0.27 20.25 -11.74
N PRO A 225 0.33 19.60 -12.74
CA PRO A 225 0.96 20.28 -13.87
C PRO A 225 0.06 21.35 -14.50
N GLY A 226 0.67 22.49 -14.85
CA GLY A 226 -0.06 23.68 -15.32
C GLY A 226 -0.73 24.49 -14.20
N SER A 227 -0.28 24.34 -12.95
CA SER A 227 -0.83 25.03 -11.78
C SER A 227 -2.32 24.74 -11.52
N ARG A 228 -2.79 23.58 -11.97
CA ARG A 228 -4.16 23.12 -11.79
C ARG A 228 -4.36 22.58 -10.37
N SER A 229 -5.45 22.94 -9.74
CA SER A 229 -5.88 22.29 -8.49
C SER A 229 -6.42 20.89 -8.79
N PRO A 230 -6.26 19.92 -7.87
CA PRO A 230 -6.94 18.64 -7.97
C PRO A 230 -8.46 18.82 -8.04
N THR A 231 -9.14 17.97 -8.81
CA THR A 231 -10.61 17.97 -8.96
C THR A 231 -11.26 16.77 -8.26
N GLY A 232 -10.47 15.79 -7.89
CA GLY A 232 -10.90 14.55 -7.23
C GLY A 232 -10.04 14.18 -6.02
N TRP A 233 -10.47 13.14 -5.32
CA TRP A 233 -9.67 12.52 -4.28
C TRP A 233 -8.40 11.89 -4.88
N ALA A 234 -7.33 11.86 -4.12
CA ALA A 234 -6.15 11.11 -4.52
C ALA A 234 -6.38 9.60 -4.35
N ARG A 235 -5.97 8.87 -5.34
CA ARG A 235 -5.89 7.41 -5.38
C ARG A 235 -4.46 6.98 -5.70
N GLY A 236 -4.22 5.68 -5.67
CA GLY A 236 -2.92 5.10 -5.97
C GLY A 236 -1.90 5.25 -4.85
N LYS A 237 -1.59 6.40 -4.36
CA LYS A 237 -0.73 6.76 -3.20
C LYS A 237 0.43 5.78 -2.93
N ILE A 238 1.16 5.41 -4.00
CA ILE A 238 2.21 4.39 -3.95
C ILE A 238 3.52 5.06 -3.55
N GLY A 239 4.02 4.72 -2.36
CA GLY A 239 5.30 5.20 -1.84
C GLY A 239 6.47 4.27 -2.18
N ARG A 240 7.51 4.83 -2.80
CA ARG A 240 8.75 4.12 -3.16
C ARG A 240 9.96 5.01 -2.84
N ASP A 241 10.70 4.69 -1.77
CA ASP A 241 11.78 5.56 -1.30
C ASP A 241 11.33 7.05 -1.29
N GLY A 242 12.08 7.98 -1.90
CA GLY A 242 11.77 9.40 -1.98
C GLY A 242 10.64 9.79 -2.95
N THR A 243 9.94 8.83 -3.54
CA THR A 243 8.91 9.06 -4.54
C THR A 243 7.52 8.65 -4.04
N LEU A 244 6.51 9.45 -4.37
CA LEU A 244 5.10 9.12 -4.18
C LEU A 244 4.36 9.27 -5.51
N TRP A 245 3.66 8.21 -5.92
CA TRP A 245 2.84 8.19 -7.10
C TRP A 245 1.37 8.36 -6.72
N LEU A 246 0.68 9.23 -7.44
CA LEU A 246 -0.70 9.63 -7.17
C LEU A 246 -1.49 9.72 -8.47
N HIS A 247 -2.78 9.43 -8.43
CA HIS A 247 -3.71 9.80 -9.49
C HIS A 247 -5.02 10.34 -8.91
N GLU A 248 -5.79 11.08 -9.70
CA GLU A 248 -7.11 11.56 -9.30
C GLU A 248 -8.15 10.45 -9.42
N ASP A 249 -9.08 10.41 -8.48
CA ASP A 249 -10.27 9.58 -8.59
C ASP A 249 -11.04 9.93 -9.88
N GLY A 250 -11.44 8.89 -10.62
CA GLY A 250 -12.05 9.03 -11.94
C GLY A 250 -11.08 9.23 -13.11
N ASN A 251 -9.76 9.38 -12.86
CA ASN A 251 -8.75 9.48 -13.91
C ASN A 251 -7.54 8.54 -13.66
N PRO A 252 -7.73 7.22 -13.73
CA PRO A 252 -6.65 6.25 -13.44
C PRO A 252 -5.56 6.19 -14.53
N ARG A 253 -5.76 6.88 -15.64
CA ARG A 253 -4.79 6.89 -16.75
C ARG A 253 -3.70 7.93 -16.61
N GLN A 254 -3.86 8.89 -15.67
CA GLN A 254 -2.89 9.96 -15.48
C GLN A 254 -2.34 9.89 -14.05
N TRP A 255 -1.07 9.52 -13.96
CA TRP A 255 -0.33 9.47 -12.72
C TRP A 255 0.55 10.69 -12.57
N TYR A 256 0.69 11.17 -11.34
CA TYR A 256 1.54 12.27 -10.93
C TYR A 256 2.62 11.73 -10.03
N ARG A 257 3.85 12.11 -10.30
CA ARG A 257 5.02 11.75 -9.52
C ARG A 257 5.41 12.94 -8.65
N TYR A 258 5.38 12.73 -7.36
CA TYR A 258 5.95 13.62 -6.36
C TYR A 258 7.30 13.07 -5.92
N GLU A 259 8.31 13.92 -5.79
CA GLU A 259 9.63 13.56 -5.25
C GLU A 259 9.97 14.46 -4.09
N ILE A 260 10.52 13.86 -3.03
CA ILE A 260 11.04 14.59 -1.89
C ILE A 260 12.26 15.38 -2.30
N ASP A 261 12.33 16.65 -1.95
CA ASP A 261 13.47 17.51 -2.25
C ASP A 261 14.73 16.92 -1.61
N SER A 262 15.82 16.79 -2.36
CA SER A 262 17.12 16.25 -1.94
C SER A 262 17.88 17.14 -0.95
#